data_1b05c8509d92e683abbb25aca8436d34
#
_entry.id   1b05c8509d92e683abbb25aca8436d34
#
_cell.length_a   1.000
_cell.length_b   1.000
_cell.length_c   1.000
_cell.angle_alpha   90.00
_cell.angle_beta   90.00
_cell.angle_gamma   90.00
#
_symmetry.space_group_name_H-M   'P 1'
#
loop_
_entity.id
_entity.type
_entity.pdbx_description
1 polymer ?
#
loop_
_entity_poly.entity_id
_entity_poly.type
_entity_poly.pdbx_seq_one_letter_code
_entity_poly.pdbx_strand_id
1 'polypeptide(L)'
;MKALKISVILSFGLWFLSCEEPYIPPTTEEDQQYVIEGYIEEGEGSLPTYVMVTKSLPYLSTIGPEQLANIFVKNANVTVNDGEKTVTLVQLCLNELPEELRKQAIELLGLNPDSTSLNICLYVDVLQQLNKKQGGRYDLNVDIDGYNLSATTTIPQYVPLFDPHFEEPPGEPSDTLAALWFKIKDPVGPNYYRYFTTGDEGDGLLAPFQSTTDDAFFDGKEFDFPLNKAERRGGGGDNNFDDFGLFHRGDSLT
;
A
#
# COMPACT_ATOMS: atom_id res chain seq x y z
N MET A 1 -68.10 22.05 7.06
CA MET A 1 -66.75 22.51 7.40
C MET A 1 -65.96 21.56 8.35
N LYS A 2 -66.56 20.96 9.40
CA LYS A 2 -65.88 20.04 10.30
C LYS A 2 -65.50 18.70 9.63
N ALA A 3 -66.35 18.13 8.77
CA ALA A 3 -66.08 16.90 8.05
C ALA A 3 -64.92 17.03 7.07
N LEU A 4 -64.80 18.18 6.37
CA LEU A 4 -63.69 18.46 5.44
C LEU A 4 -62.36 18.58 6.16
N LYS A 5 -62.31 19.18 7.34
CA LYS A 5 -61.08 19.27 8.15
C LYS A 5 -60.62 17.92 8.67
N ILE A 6 -61.51 17.02 9.04
CA ILE A 6 -61.19 15.67 9.48
C ILE A 6 -60.66 14.85 8.33
N SER A 7 -61.22 14.96 7.14
CA SER A 7 -60.76 14.26 5.93
C SER A 7 -59.33 14.66 5.53
N VAL A 8 -59.00 15.96 5.62
CA VAL A 8 -57.64 16.48 5.31
C VAL A 8 -56.60 15.97 6.33
N ILE A 9 -56.97 15.94 7.64
CA ILE A 9 -56.08 15.44 8.70
C ILE A 9 -55.84 13.91 8.51
N LEU A 10 -56.86 13.17 8.16
CA LEU A 10 -56.76 11.72 7.94
C LEU A 10 -55.89 11.41 6.70
N SER A 11 -56.01 12.20 5.62
CA SER A 11 -55.19 12.08 4.42
C SER A 11 -53.72 12.42 4.66
N PHE A 12 -53.43 13.42 5.52
CA PHE A 12 -52.07 13.80 5.88
C PHE A 12 -51.37 12.77 6.78
N GLY A 13 -52.12 12.05 7.62
CA GLY A 13 -51.61 10.97 8.49
C GLY A 13 -51.16 9.72 7.74
N LEU A 14 -51.72 9.43 6.54
CA LEU A 14 -51.36 8.28 5.73
C LEU A 14 -50.03 8.42 4.98
N TRP A 15 -49.51 9.60 4.87
CA TRP A 15 -48.23 9.87 4.18
C TRP A 15 -46.98 9.57 5.03
N PHE A 16 -47.15 9.32 6.34
CA PHE A 16 -46.06 9.00 7.25
C PHE A 16 -45.89 7.49 7.50
N LEU A 17 -46.64 6.62 6.81
CA LEU A 17 -46.52 5.18 6.90
C LEU A 17 -45.63 4.62 5.78
N SER A 18 -44.58 5.35 5.39
CA SER A 18 -43.53 4.79 4.56
C SER A 18 -42.64 3.91 5.44
N CYS A 19 -42.92 2.62 5.49
CA CYS A 19 -41.94 1.64 5.98
C CYS A 19 -40.85 1.51 4.90
N GLU A 20 -39.68 2.02 5.18
CA GLU A 20 -38.49 1.63 4.44
C GLU A 20 -38.07 0.23 4.92
N GLU A 21 -38.34 -0.76 4.13
CA GLU A 21 -37.70 -2.06 4.33
C GLU A 21 -36.25 -1.96 3.86
N PRO A 22 -35.27 -2.35 4.68
CA PRO A 22 -33.88 -2.40 4.23
C PRO A 22 -33.80 -3.41 3.09
N TYR A 23 -33.47 -2.92 1.90
CA TYR A 23 -33.19 -3.79 0.77
C TYR A 23 -31.87 -4.54 1.06
N ILE A 24 -31.98 -5.82 1.37
CA ILE A 24 -30.83 -6.72 1.43
C ILE A 24 -30.71 -7.30 0.01
N PRO A 25 -29.72 -6.86 -0.78
CA PRO A 25 -29.51 -7.45 -2.11
C PRO A 25 -29.26 -8.95 -1.94
N PRO A 26 -29.75 -9.78 -2.87
CA PRO A 26 -29.44 -11.20 -2.83
C PRO A 26 -27.92 -11.35 -2.88
N THR A 27 -27.36 -11.88 -1.81
CA THR A 27 -25.96 -12.31 -1.81
C THR A 27 -25.88 -13.46 -2.78
N THR A 28 -25.29 -13.26 -3.94
CA THR A 28 -24.75 -14.38 -4.69
C THR A 28 -23.70 -15.00 -3.76
N GLU A 29 -23.89 -16.25 -3.38
CA GLU A 29 -22.83 -17.05 -2.76
C GLU A 29 -21.73 -17.21 -3.82
N GLU A 30 -20.90 -16.19 -3.98
CA GLU A 30 -19.71 -16.32 -4.79
C GLU A 30 -18.71 -17.16 -4.00
N ASP A 31 -18.24 -18.22 -4.63
CA ASP A 31 -17.16 -19.03 -4.08
C ASP A 31 -15.97 -18.15 -3.76
N GLN A 32 -15.40 -18.30 -2.59
CA GLN A 32 -14.20 -17.57 -2.19
C GLN A 32 -13.08 -17.83 -3.19
N GLN A 33 -12.50 -16.75 -3.72
CA GLN A 33 -11.38 -16.79 -4.65
C GLN A 33 -10.06 -16.70 -3.87
N TYR A 34 -9.02 -17.35 -4.36
CA TYR A 34 -7.66 -17.11 -3.88
C TYR A 34 -7.14 -15.77 -4.42
N VAL A 35 -6.55 -14.99 -3.55
CA VAL A 35 -5.89 -13.72 -3.86
C VAL A 35 -4.43 -13.86 -3.52
N ILE A 36 -3.56 -13.53 -4.48
CA ILE A 36 -2.11 -13.64 -4.32
C ILE A 36 -1.50 -12.27 -4.50
N GLU A 37 -0.72 -11.85 -3.51
CA GLU A 37 0.07 -10.64 -3.54
C GLU A 37 1.53 -11.02 -3.31
N GLY A 38 2.40 -10.70 -4.27
CA GLY A 38 3.84 -10.99 -4.17
C GLY A 38 4.66 -9.71 -4.29
N TYR A 39 5.69 -9.62 -3.46
CA TYR A 39 6.58 -8.47 -3.42
C TYR A 39 8.03 -8.93 -3.60
N ILE A 40 8.70 -8.35 -4.57
CA ILE A 40 10.10 -8.55 -4.83
C ILE A 40 10.75 -7.21 -5.15
N GLU A 41 11.79 -6.88 -4.40
CA GLU A 41 12.49 -5.60 -4.48
C GLU A 41 14.00 -5.85 -4.49
N GLU A 42 14.74 -4.96 -5.14
CA GLU A 42 16.20 -4.93 -5.16
C GLU A 42 16.67 -3.56 -4.71
N GLY A 43 17.76 -3.50 -3.97
CA GLY A 43 18.37 -2.28 -3.47
C GLY A 43 18.65 -2.35 -1.97
N GLU A 44 19.34 -1.33 -1.47
CA GLU A 44 19.65 -1.18 -0.06
C GLU A 44 18.37 -1.00 0.77
N GLY A 45 18.23 -1.78 1.83
CA GLY A 45 17.04 -1.75 2.69
C GLY A 45 15.82 -2.51 2.15
N SER A 46 15.94 -3.17 0.98
CA SER A 46 14.84 -3.99 0.43
C SER A 46 14.48 -5.17 1.34
N LEU A 47 13.20 -5.43 1.49
CA LEU A 47 12.69 -6.57 2.24
C LEU A 47 13.06 -7.90 1.55
N PRO A 48 13.13 -9.02 2.31
CA PRO A 48 13.11 -10.34 1.71
C PRO A 48 11.90 -10.50 0.80
N THR A 49 12.05 -11.21 -0.31
CA THR A 49 10.92 -11.54 -1.19
C THR A 49 9.86 -12.29 -0.40
N TYR A 50 8.61 -11.84 -0.48
CA TYR A 50 7.50 -12.51 0.20
C TYR A 50 6.24 -12.54 -0.66
N VAL A 51 5.40 -13.53 -0.38
CA VAL A 51 4.10 -13.73 -1.02
C VAL A 51 3.06 -13.93 0.07
N MET A 52 1.95 -13.23 -0.06
CA MET A 52 0.77 -13.39 0.75
C MET A 52 -0.30 -14.12 -0.07
N VAL A 53 -0.86 -15.18 0.48
CA VAL A 53 -1.97 -15.92 -0.11
C VAL A 53 -3.17 -15.78 0.80
N THR A 54 -4.24 -15.20 0.28
CA THR A 54 -5.48 -14.97 1.04
C THR A 54 -6.70 -15.48 0.29
N LYS A 55 -7.84 -15.49 0.97
CA LYS A 55 -9.15 -15.73 0.35
C LYS A 55 -9.97 -14.46 0.32
N SER A 56 -10.67 -14.23 -0.80
CA SER A 56 -11.60 -13.11 -0.91
C SER A 56 -12.71 -13.22 0.12
N LEU A 57 -13.23 -12.08 0.56
CA LEU A 57 -14.40 -12.00 1.42
C LEU A 57 -15.62 -11.62 0.57
N PRO A 58 -16.81 -12.17 0.85
CA PRO A 58 -18.04 -11.75 0.19
C PRO A 58 -18.26 -10.24 0.40
N TYR A 59 -18.65 -9.52 -0.65
CA TYR A 59 -18.78 -8.05 -0.64
C TYR A 59 -19.70 -7.51 0.48
N LEU A 60 -20.77 -8.24 0.80
CA LEU A 60 -21.74 -7.85 1.83
C LEU A 60 -21.53 -8.56 3.18
N SER A 61 -20.39 -9.20 3.39
CA SER A 61 -20.11 -9.86 4.66
C SER A 61 -19.79 -8.85 5.76
N THR A 62 -20.29 -9.12 6.97
CA THR A 62 -19.80 -8.41 8.16
C THR A 62 -18.43 -8.97 8.50
N ILE A 63 -17.40 -8.14 8.33
CA ILE A 63 -16.01 -8.54 8.60
C ILE A 63 -15.76 -8.44 10.10
N GLY A 64 -15.69 -9.58 10.77
CA GLY A 64 -15.28 -9.68 12.17
C GLY A 64 -13.85 -10.19 12.32
N PRO A 65 -13.28 -10.16 13.55
CA PRO A 65 -11.91 -10.62 13.80
C PRO A 65 -11.65 -12.07 13.38
N GLU A 66 -12.66 -12.95 13.50
CA GLU A 66 -12.55 -14.36 13.12
C GLU A 66 -12.42 -14.53 11.59
N GLN A 67 -13.20 -13.77 10.82
CA GLN A 67 -13.11 -13.80 9.37
C GLN A 67 -11.73 -13.31 8.91
N LEU A 68 -11.25 -12.21 9.49
CA LEU A 68 -9.91 -11.68 9.19
C LEU A 68 -8.79 -12.66 9.57
N ALA A 69 -8.93 -13.38 10.69
CA ALA A 69 -7.93 -14.38 11.09
C ALA A 69 -7.84 -15.56 10.10
N ASN A 70 -8.92 -15.87 9.39
CA ASN A 70 -9.04 -17.02 8.52
C ASN A 70 -8.83 -16.72 7.03
N ILE A 71 -8.57 -15.45 6.65
CA ILE A 71 -8.30 -15.11 5.24
C ILE A 71 -6.93 -15.60 4.77
N PHE A 72 -5.94 -15.70 5.67
CA PHE A 72 -4.59 -16.11 5.32
C PHE A 72 -4.54 -17.63 5.08
N VAL A 73 -4.09 -17.99 3.88
CA VAL A 73 -4.04 -19.39 3.45
C VAL A 73 -2.70 -20.00 3.87
N LYS A 74 -2.77 -21.14 4.53
CA LYS A 74 -1.61 -21.91 5.00
C LYS A 74 -1.42 -23.15 4.13
N ASN A 75 -0.20 -23.71 4.20
CA ASN A 75 0.18 -24.95 3.53
C ASN A 75 0.10 -24.91 1.99
N ALA A 76 0.20 -23.71 1.38
CA ALA A 76 0.44 -23.62 -0.05
C ALA A 76 1.91 -23.97 -0.37
N ASN A 77 2.16 -24.54 -1.55
CA ASN A 77 3.50 -24.65 -2.07
C ASN A 77 3.77 -23.44 -2.96
N VAL A 78 4.57 -22.50 -2.46
CA VAL A 78 4.88 -21.23 -3.13
C VAL A 78 6.32 -21.27 -3.63
N THR A 79 6.50 -21.10 -4.93
CA THR A 79 7.81 -21.10 -5.57
C THR A 79 7.99 -19.87 -6.44
N VAL A 80 9.22 -19.35 -6.48
CA VAL A 80 9.63 -18.26 -7.36
C VAL A 80 10.83 -18.70 -8.18
N ASN A 81 10.75 -18.51 -9.49
CA ASN A 81 11.87 -18.75 -10.41
C ASN A 81 12.47 -17.41 -10.83
N ASP A 82 13.79 -17.25 -10.69
CA ASP A 82 14.53 -16.04 -11.04
C ASP A 82 15.21 -16.10 -12.43
N GLY A 83 14.85 -17.11 -13.22
CA GLY A 83 15.44 -17.39 -14.53
C GLY A 83 16.68 -18.29 -14.48
N GLU A 84 17.27 -18.49 -13.30
CA GLU A 84 18.43 -19.37 -13.10
C GLU A 84 18.08 -20.57 -12.22
N LYS A 85 17.26 -20.34 -11.20
CA LYS A 85 16.80 -21.38 -10.25
C LYS A 85 15.39 -21.11 -9.75
N THR A 86 14.79 -22.15 -9.18
CA THR A 86 13.50 -22.05 -8.48
C THR A 86 13.75 -22.16 -6.98
N VAL A 87 13.22 -21.20 -6.23
CA VAL A 87 13.29 -21.14 -4.77
C VAL A 87 11.91 -21.40 -4.21
N THR A 88 11.79 -22.31 -3.25
CA THR A 88 10.57 -22.52 -2.49
C THR A 88 10.56 -21.59 -1.28
N LEU A 89 9.51 -20.77 -1.16
CA LEU A 89 9.36 -19.85 -0.05
C LEU A 89 8.87 -20.59 1.20
N VAL A 90 9.33 -20.14 2.36
CA VAL A 90 8.99 -20.73 3.66
C VAL A 90 7.77 -20.03 4.24
N GLN A 91 6.76 -20.79 4.63
CA GLN A 91 5.62 -20.26 5.38
C GLN A 91 6.07 -19.75 6.74
N LEU A 92 5.65 -18.53 7.08
CA LEU A 92 5.97 -17.86 8.32
C LEU A 92 4.73 -17.12 8.82
N CYS A 93 4.23 -17.48 10.01
CA CYS A 93 3.08 -16.84 10.63
C CYS A 93 3.55 -15.99 11.81
N LEU A 94 3.08 -14.74 11.88
CA LEU A 94 3.58 -13.75 12.87
C LEU A 94 3.37 -14.20 14.32
N ASN A 95 2.28 -14.90 14.62
CA ASN A 95 2.01 -15.40 15.97
C ASN A 95 2.91 -16.59 16.38
N GLU A 96 3.63 -17.19 15.45
CA GLU A 96 4.59 -18.27 15.70
C GLU A 96 6.00 -17.72 15.98
N LEU A 97 6.20 -16.41 15.75
CA LEU A 97 7.47 -15.74 16.03
C LEU A 97 7.60 -15.34 17.51
N PRO A 98 8.83 -15.35 18.06
CA PRO A 98 9.12 -14.67 19.30
C PRO A 98 8.66 -13.21 19.27
N GLU A 99 8.23 -12.67 20.42
CA GLU A 99 7.57 -11.35 20.49
C GLU A 99 8.39 -10.22 19.84
N GLU A 100 9.70 -10.20 20.08
CA GLU A 100 10.58 -9.17 19.51
C GLU A 100 10.64 -9.24 17.99
N LEU A 101 10.75 -10.44 17.41
CA LEU A 101 10.77 -10.64 15.97
C LEU A 101 9.40 -10.36 15.35
N ARG A 102 8.32 -10.67 16.07
CA ARG A 102 6.96 -10.38 15.63
C ARG A 102 6.73 -8.86 15.52
N LYS A 103 7.14 -8.08 16.50
CA LYS A 103 7.03 -6.61 16.47
C LYS A 103 7.79 -6.05 15.28
N GLN A 104 9.05 -6.45 15.11
CA GLN A 104 9.86 -6.02 13.96
C GLN A 104 9.21 -6.38 12.62
N ALA A 105 8.68 -7.59 12.47
CA ALA A 105 8.01 -8.01 11.24
C ALA A 105 6.73 -7.21 10.97
N ILE A 106 5.95 -6.88 12.01
CA ILE A 106 4.74 -6.04 11.89
C ILE A 106 5.12 -4.62 11.45
N GLU A 107 6.16 -4.03 12.03
CA GLU A 107 6.68 -2.71 11.65
C GLU A 107 7.20 -2.70 10.20
N LEU A 108 7.94 -3.72 9.79
CA LEU A 108 8.40 -3.87 8.40
C LEU A 108 7.25 -3.96 7.39
N LEU A 109 6.12 -4.53 7.79
CA LEU A 109 4.89 -4.55 6.99
C LEU A 109 4.13 -3.21 7.02
N GLY A 110 4.64 -2.20 7.71
CA GLY A 110 4.00 -0.88 7.86
C GLY A 110 2.76 -0.90 8.75
N LEU A 111 2.60 -1.91 9.59
CA LEU A 111 1.49 -2.08 10.51
C LEU A 111 1.86 -1.62 11.92
N ASN A 112 0.85 -1.27 12.72
CA ASN A 112 1.07 -0.91 14.13
C ASN A 112 1.09 -2.18 14.99
N PRO A 113 2.22 -2.50 15.68
CA PRO A 113 2.35 -3.69 16.53
C PRO A 113 1.31 -3.76 17.67
N ASP A 114 0.93 -2.61 18.23
CA ASP A 114 0.02 -2.53 19.37
C ASP A 114 -1.45 -2.74 18.98
N SER A 115 -1.79 -2.52 17.70
CA SER A 115 -3.16 -2.66 17.20
C SER A 115 -3.39 -3.93 16.37
N THR A 116 -2.34 -4.70 16.08
CA THR A 116 -2.41 -5.85 15.20
C THR A 116 -2.64 -7.13 15.99
N SER A 117 -3.90 -7.57 16.05
CA SER A 117 -4.29 -8.89 16.59
C SER A 117 -4.37 -9.99 15.52
N LEU A 118 -4.08 -9.65 14.26
CA LEU A 118 -4.21 -10.56 13.12
C LEU A 118 -3.07 -11.56 13.08
N ASN A 119 -3.41 -12.82 12.85
CA ASN A 119 -2.41 -13.85 12.56
C ASN A 119 -2.07 -13.83 11.07
N ILE A 120 -1.20 -12.91 10.68
CA ILE A 120 -0.72 -12.79 9.31
C ILE A 120 0.26 -13.92 9.03
N CYS A 121 0.02 -14.68 7.96
CA CYS A 121 0.93 -15.69 7.45
C CYS A 121 1.44 -15.29 6.06
N LEU A 122 2.74 -15.38 5.87
CA LEU A 122 3.45 -15.04 4.64
C LEU A 122 4.30 -16.22 4.19
N TYR A 123 4.61 -16.27 2.90
CA TYR A 123 5.61 -17.15 2.34
C TYR A 123 6.84 -16.31 1.98
N VAL A 124 7.99 -16.59 2.56
CA VAL A 124 9.16 -15.69 2.57
C VAL A 124 10.41 -16.41 2.10
N ASP A 125 11.23 -15.76 1.29
CA ASP A 125 12.61 -16.17 1.01
C ASP A 125 13.53 -15.77 2.18
N VAL A 126 13.40 -16.47 3.30
CA VAL A 126 14.13 -16.14 4.55
C VAL A 126 15.64 -16.22 4.43
N LEU A 127 16.17 -17.01 3.49
CA LEU A 127 17.60 -17.16 3.24
C LEU A 127 18.11 -16.27 2.09
N GLN A 128 17.22 -15.41 1.53
CA GLN A 128 17.52 -14.53 0.42
C GLN A 128 18.24 -15.23 -0.73
N GLN A 129 17.69 -16.38 -1.13
CA GLN A 129 18.28 -17.22 -2.15
C GLN A 129 18.04 -16.72 -3.57
N LEU A 130 16.97 -15.94 -3.79
CA LEU A 130 16.67 -15.39 -5.11
C LEU A 130 17.75 -14.42 -5.56
N ASN A 131 18.17 -14.55 -6.82
CA ASN A 131 19.09 -13.60 -7.45
C ASN A 131 18.29 -12.38 -7.92
N LYS A 132 18.18 -11.38 -7.03
CA LYS A 132 17.45 -10.13 -7.32
C LYS A 132 18.34 -9.19 -8.12
N LYS A 133 17.85 -8.73 -9.29
CA LYS A 133 18.59 -7.84 -10.19
C LYS A 133 17.64 -6.95 -10.97
N GLN A 134 18.09 -5.75 -11.27
CA GLN A 134 17.36 -4.80 -12.12
C GLN A 134 17.14 -5.37 -13.50
N GLY A 135 15.93 -5.24 -14.05
CA GLY A 135 15.50 -5.85 -15.29
C GLY A 135 15.29 -7.37 -15.21
N GLY A 136 15.50 -7.98 -14.03
CA GLY A 136 15.26 -9.40 -13.80
C GLY A 136 13.77 -9.74 -13.86
N ARG A 137 13.45 -10.85 -14.53
CA ARG A 137 12.10 -11.43 -14.57
C ARG A 137 11.97 -12.51 -13.52
N TYR A 138 10.82 -12.55 -12.85
CA TYR A 138 10.49 -13.52 -11.81
C TYR A 138 9.13 -14.13 -12.10
N ASP A 139 9.09 -15.46 -12.08
CA ASP A 139 7.88 -16.24 -12.32
C ASP A 139 7.46 -16.90 -10.99
N LEU A 140 6.30 -16.49 -10.47
CA LEU A 140 5.67 -17.03 -9.27
C LEU A 140 4.77 -18.20 -9.64
N ASN A 141 4.82 -19.29 -8.87
CA ASN A 141 3.87 -20.37 -8.92
C ASN A 141 3.37 -20.73 -7.52
N VAL A 142 2.06 -20.90 -7.38
CA VAL A 142 1.39 -21.25 -6.12
C VAL A 142 0.49 -22.45 -6.35
N ASP A 143 0.80 -23.56 -5.68
CA ASP A 143 -0.04 -24.76 -5.66
C ASP A 143 -0.79 -24.82 -4.33
N ILE A 144 -2.12 -24.83 -4.38
CA ILE A 144 -2.98 -24.85 -3.20
C ILE A 144 -4.32 -25.54 -3.49
N ASP A 145 -4.71 -26.50 -2.66
CA ASP A 145 -6.00 -27.20 -2.72
C ASP A 145 -6.35 -27.72 -4.13
N GLY A 146 -5.34 -28.14 -4.91
CA GLY A 146 -5.49 -28.62 -6.28
C GLY A 146 -5.56 -27.52 -7.35
N TYR A 147 -5.48 -26.25 -6.96
CA TYR A 147 -5.33 -25.11 -7.89
C TYR A 147 -3.86 -24.83 -8.11
N ASN A 148 -3.51 -24.48 -9.35
CA ASN A 148 -2.21 -23.96 -9.72
C ASN A 148 -2.40 -22.53 -10.23
N LEU A 149 -1.81 -21.58 -9.52
CA LEU A 149 -1.91 -20.15 -9.80
C LEU A 149 -0.52 -19.62 -10.13
N SER A 150 -0.40 -18.74 -11.11
CA SER A 150 0.88 -18.20 -11.54
C SER A 150 0.81 -16.72 -11.85
N ALA A 151 1.94 -16.04 -11.65
CA ALA A 151 2.11 -14.63 -12.01
C ALA A 151 3.55 -14.39 -12.43
N THR A 152 3.76 -13.34 -13.20
CA THR A 152 5.10 -12.91 -13.61
C THR A 152 5.26 -11.43 -13.29
N THR A 153 6.44 -11.06 -12.80
CA THR A 153 6.83 -9.67 -12.61
C THR A 153 8.27 -9.43 -13.04
N THR A 154 8.66 -8.17 -13.12
CA THR A 154 10.03 -7.75 -13.43
C THR A 154 10.43 -6.66 -12.46
N ILE A 155 11.63 -6.74 -11.88
CA ILE A 155 12.21 -5.60 -11.15
C ILE A 155 12.58 -4.54 -12.19
N PRO A 156 12.05 -3.31 -12.12
CA PRO A 156 12.37 -2.26 -13.09
C PRO A 156 13.85 -1.85 -13.04
N GLN A 157 14.31 -1.17 -14.08
CA GLN A 157 15.61 -0.51 -14.07
C GLN A 157 15.57 0.68 -13.13
N TYR A 158 16.63 0.91 -12.39
CA TYR A 158 16.79 2.10 -11.57
C TYR A 158 16.95 3.33 -12.45
N VAL A 159 16.17 4.36 -12.18
CA VAL A 159 16.27 5.67 -12.84
C VAL A 159 16.69 6.69 -11.79
N PRO A 160 17.92 7.21 -11.84
CA PRO A 160 18.42 8.13 -10.83
C PRO A 160 17.74 9.50 -10.92
N LEU A 161 17.52 10.11 -9.76
CA LEU A 161 17.25 11.53 -9.64
C LEU A 161 18.59 12.30 -9.71
N PHE A 162 18.58 13.47 -10.32
CA PHE A 162 19.78 14.31 -10.44
C PHE A 162 19.44 15.80 -10.38
N ASP A 163 20.46 16.66 -10.30
CA ASP A 163 20.35 18.12 -10.27
C ASP A 163 19.41 18.66 -9.17
N PRO A 164 19.65 18.28 -7.87
CA PRO A 164 18.85 18.80 -6.77
C PRO A 164 19.01 20.31 -6.63
N HIS A 165 17.90 21.03 -6.50
CA HIS A 165 17.89 22.45 -6.26
C HIS A 165 16.68 22.88 -5.45
N PHE A 166 16.81 24.00 -4.75
CA PHE A 166 15.72 24.59 -3.99
C PHE A 166 15.11 25.75 -4.76
N GLU A 167 13.79 25.84 -4.70
CA GLU A 167 13.01 26.94 -5.22
C GLU A 167 12.12 27.56 -4.12
N GLU A 168 11.63 28.78 -4.38
CA GLU A 168 10.62 29.41 -3.55
C GLU A 168 9.39 28.49 -3.43
N PRO A 169 8.78 28.37 -2.24
CA PRO A 169 7.58 27.56 -2.08
C PRO A 169 6.43 28.10 -2.93
N PRO A 170 5.52 27.24 -3.39
CA PRO A 170 4.33 27.70 -4.09
C PRO A 170 3.46 28.57 -3.14
N GLY A 171 3.04 29.73 -3.59
CA GLY A 171 2.23 30.67 -2.82
C GLY A 171 3.01 31.89 -2.36
N GLU A 172 3.07 32.13 -1.05
CA GLU A 172 3.80 33.30 -0.51
C GLU A 172 5.30 32.98 -0.35
N PRO A 173 6.20 33.91 -0.73
CA PRO A 173 7.64 33.74 -0.51
C PRO A 173 7.96 33.53 0.97
N SER A 174 8.95 32.69 1.26
CA SER A 174 9.34 32.37 2.64
C SER A 174 10.85 32.41 2.82
N ASP A 175 11.31 33.06 3.90
CA ASP A 175 12.72 33.07 4.29
C ASP A 175 13.15 31.77 4.98
N THR A 176 12.21 30.90 5.36
CA THR A 176 12.46 29.70 6.16
C THR A 176 12.09 28.40 5.47
N LEU A 177 11.25 28.46 4.44
CA LEU A 177 10.73 27.29 3.72
C LEU A 177 11.19 27.30 2.26
N ALA A 178 11.39 26.12 1.70
CA ALA A 178 11.73 25.91 0.30
C ALA A 178 11.10 24.63 -0.25
N ALA A 179 10.80 24.62 -1.54
CA ALA A 179 10.46 23.43 -2.29
C ALA A 179 11.75 22.79 -2.83
N LEU A 180 11.92 21.49 -2.67
CA LEU A 180 13.05 20.74 -3.22
C LEU A 180 12.66 20.18 -4.58
N TRP A 181 13.46 20.47 -5.60
CA TRP A 181 13.28 20.00 -6.96
C TRP A 181 14.39 19.06 -7.39
N PHE A 182 14.04 18.12 -8.26
CA PHE A 182 14.96 17.18 -8.89
C PHE A 182 14.59 16.98 -10.34
N LYS A 183 15.56 16.55 -11.13
CA LYS A 183 15.34 16.10 -12.49
C LYS A 183 15.37 14.58 -12.57
N ILE A 184 14.55 14.05 -13.47
CA ILE A 184 14.56 12.67 -13.90
C ILE A 184 14.76 12.61 -15.41
N LYS A 185 15.53 11.63 -15.88
CA LYS A 185 15.61 11.30 -17.31
C LYS A 185 14.87 10.00 -17.54
N ASP A 186 13.64 10.12 -17.92
CA ASP A 186 12.74 9.00 -18.07
C ASP A 186 13.09 8.15 -19.30
N PRO A 187 13.14 6.80 -19.20
CA PRO A 187 13.27 5.93 -20.36
C PRO A 187 11.94 5.86 -21.13
N VAL A 188 12.00 5.58 -22.44
CA VAL A 188 10.81 5.42 -23.28
C VAL A 188 10.00 4.19 -22.87
N GLY A 189 8.71 4.35 -22.72
CA GLY A 189 7.73 3.31 -22.37
C GLY A 189 7.10 3.56 -21.00
N PRO A 190 5.98 2.90 -20.66
CA PRO A 190 5.25 3.17 -19.43
C PRO A 190 6.07 2.86 -18.19
N ASN A 191 6.28 3.85 -17.34
CA ASN A 191 6.97 3.74 -16.07
C ASN A 191 6.12 4.28 -14.92
N TYR A 192 6.36 3.74 -13.72
CA TYR A 192 5.73 4.19 -12.48
C TYR A 192 6.82 4.44 -11.47
N TYR A 193 6.77 5.62 -10.86
CA TYR A 193 7.77 6.07 -9.90
C TYR A 193 7.17 6.24 -8.52
N ARG A 194 7.95 5.88 -7.52
CA ARG A 194 7.68 6.18 -6.13
C ARG A 194 8.96 6.62 -5.47
N TYR A 195 8.91 7.73 -4.77
CA TYR A 195 10.04 8.24 -4.03
C TYR A 195 9.77 8.25 -2.52
N PHE A 196 10.84 8.28 -1.78
CA PHE A 196 10.84 8.35 -0.33
C PHE A 196 11.79 9.46 0.07
N THR A 197 11.49 10.15 1.17
CA THR A 197 12.38 11.11 1.79
C THR A 197 12.56 10.77 3.26
N THR A 198 13.66 11.17 3.84
CA THR A 198 13.82 11.12 5.30
C THR A 198 13.00 12.23 5.93
N GLY A 199 12.32 11.92 7.03
CA GLY A 199 11.71 12.91 7.89
C GLY A 199 12.75 13.56 8.81
N ASP A 200 12.42 13.73 10.09
CA ASP A 200 13.35 14.20 11.10
C ASP A 200 14.40 13.15 11.44
N GLU A 201 15.50 13.54 12.13
CA GLU A 201 16.59 12.65 12.50
C GLU A 201 16.07 11.37 13.17
N GLY A 202 16.40 10.21 12.61
CA GLY A 202 16.02 8.89 13.13
C GLY A 202 14.77 8.28 12.51
N ASP A 203 14.08 8.95 11.61
CA ASP A 203 12.83 8.48 11.01
C ASP A 203 13.03 7.55 9.83
N GLY A 204 14.12 7.21 9.33
CA GLY A 204 14.30 6.39 8.14
C GLY A 204 13.58 6.95 6.90
N LEU A 205 13.48 6.15 5.86
CA LEU A 205 12.79 6.52 4.62
C LEU A 205 11.27 6.42 4.78
N LEU A 206 10.57 7.52 4.59
CA LEU A 206 9.12 7.62 4.63
C LEU A 206 8.56 7.98 3.25
N ALA A 207 7.37 7.48 2.95
CA ALA A 207 6.64 7.85 1.73
C ALA A 207 5.87 9.17 1.97
N PRO A 208 6.25 10.27 1.35
CA PRO A 208 5.50 11.52 1.44
C PRO A 208 4.10 11.41 0.86
N PHE A 209 3.27 12.40 1.13
CA PHE A 209 2.01 12.54 0.42
C PHE A 209 2.28 12.79 -1.07
N GLN A 210 1.54 12.10 -1.95
CA GLN A 210 1.75 12.15 -3.41
C GLN A 210 3.16 11.72 -3.87
N SER A 211 3.73 10.72 -3.19
CA SER A 211 5.04 10.16 -3.55
C SER A 211 5.05 9.25 -4.77
N THR A 212 3.91 9.05 -5.42
CA THR A 212 3.76 8.16 -6.58
C THR A 212 3.30 8.93 -7.80
N THR A 213 3.88 8.62 -8.97
CA THR A 213 3.47 9.16 -10.26
C THR A 213 3.66 8.14 -11.37
N ASP A 214 2.91 8.26 -12.46
CA ASP A 214 3.25 7.68 -13.74
C ASP A 214 4.00 8.71 -14.60
N ASP A 215 4.51 8.27 -15.74
CA ASP A 215 5.28 9.08 -16.69
C ASP A 215 4.42 9.67 -17.83
N ALA A 216 3.11 9.61 -17.75
CA ALA A 216 2.20 9.99 -18.85
C ALA A 216 2.48 11.38 -19.45
N PHE A 217 3.05 12.30 -18.66
CA PHE A 217 3.39 13.66 -19.12
C PHE A 217 4.85 13.81 -19.59
N PHE A 218 5.75 12.89 -19.21
CA PHE A 218 7.19 13.04 -19.45
C PHE A 218 7.86 11.78 -20.03
N ASP A 219 7.08 10.81 -20.55
CA ASP A 219 7.59 9.59 -21.19
C ASP A 219 8.72 9.89 -22.17
N GLY A 220 9.88 9.29 -21.92
CA GLY A 220 11.09 9.42 -22.71
C GLY A 220 11.77 10.80 -22.65
N LYS A 221 11.46 11.65 -21.68
CA LYS A 221 11.97 13.02 -21.56
C LYS A 221 12.75 13.25 -20.27
N GLU A 222 13.50 14.34 -20.27
CA GLU A 222 13.99 14.95 -19.03
C GLU A 222 12.89 15.84 -18.45
N PHE A 223 12.60 15.65 -17.16
CA PHE A 223 11.53 16.35 -16.48
C PHE A 223 11.98 16.78 -15.09
N ASP A 224 11.55 17.97 -14.70
CA ASP A 224 11.83 18.59 -13.41
C ASP A 224 10.57 18.56 -12.54
N PHE A 225 10.69 18.13 -11.28
CA PHE A 225 9.55 18.00 -10.41
C PHE A 225 9.90 18.18 -8.92
N PRO A 226 8.94 18.69 -8.12
CA PRO A 226 9.14 18.85 -6.68
C PRO A 226 9.02 17.52 -5.94
N LEU A 227 9.88 17.34 -4.94
CA LEU A 227 9.74 16.29 -3.93
C LEU A 227 9.19 16.86 -2.64
N ASN A 228 8.15 16.24 -2.11
CA ASN A 228 7.62 16.62 -0.81
C ASN A 228 8.47 16.01 0.32
N LYS A 229 8.65 16.76 1.39
CA LYS A 229 9.18 16.24 2.66
C LYS A 229 8.20 15.22 3.24
N ALA A 230 8.71 14.10 3.71
CA ALA A 230 7.90 13.10 4.39
C ALA A 230 7.65 13.49 5.85
N GLU A 231 6.46 13.19 6.32
CA GLU A 231 6.06 13.40 7.71
C GLU A 231 5.46 12.10 8.28
N ARG A 232 5.72 11.83 9.56
CA ARG A 232 5.09 10.71 10.26
C ARG A 232 3.60 10.93 10.38
N ARG A 233 2.81 9.99 9.89
CA ARG A 233 1.36 9.99 10.10
C ARG A 233 1.06 9.73 11.58
N GLY A 234 0.35 10.66 12.24
CA GLY A 234 -0.12 10.52 13.62
C GLY A 234 0.81 11.10 14.69
N GLY A 235 1.89 11.77 14.33
CA GLY A 235 2.59 12.68 15.24
C GLY A 235 1.68 13.86 15.55
N GLY A 236 1.44 14.12 16.85
CA GLY A 236 0.59 15.25 17.30
C GLY A 236 1.26 16.63 17.13
N GLY A 237 1.90 16.86 15.99
CA GLY A 237 2.40 18.17 15.60
C GLY A 237 1.24 19.07 15.15
N ASP A 238 1.39 20.36 15.31
CA ASP A 238 0.47 21.35 14.73
C ASP A 238 0.34 21.05 13.23
N ASN A 239 -0.89 20.70 12.80
CA ASN A 239 -1.21 20.52 11.39
C ASN A 239 -1.18 21.89 10.70
N ASN A 240 0.01 22.46 10.57
CA ASN A 240 0.21 23.68 9.81
C ASN A 240 0.30 23.26 8.33
N PHE A 241 -0.78 23.47 7.60
CA PHE A 241 -0.83 23.16 6.16
C PHE A 241 0.07 24.10 5.33
N ASP A 242 0.57 25.18 5.93
CA ASP A 242 1.38 26.20 5.23
C ASP A 242 2.80 25.70 4.93
N ASP A 243 3.31 24.72 5.67
CA ASP A 243 4.62 24.09 5.48
C ASP A 243 4.57 22.64 4.98
N PHE A 244 3.35 22.15 4.67
CA PHE A 244 3.14 20.78 4.24
C PHE A 244 3.95 20.40 3.00
N GLY A 245 4.83 19.40 3.14
CA GLY A 245 5.69 18.90 2.06
C GLY A 245 6.89 19.79 1.74
N LEU A 246 7.09 20.91 2.47
CA LEU A 246 8.21 21.81 2.29
C LEU A 246 9.38 21.46 3.21
N PHE A 247 10.56 21.90 2.83
CA PHE A 247 11.78 21.73 3.60
C PHE A 247 12.09 23.02 4.37
N HIS A 248 12.55 22.87 5.62
CA HIS A 248 12.99 24.00 6.41
C HIS A 248 14.46 24.33 6.16
N ARG A 249 14.82 25.58 6.35
CA ARG A 249 16.22 26.01 6.29
C ARG A 249 17.04 25.31 7.38
N GLY A 250 18.03 24.53 6.95
CA GLY A 250 18.87 23.72 7.83
C GLY A 250 18.56 22.22 7.78
N ASP A 251 17.50 21.80 7.08
CA ASP A 251 17.26 20.39 6.79
C ASP A 251 18.45 19.83 5.99
N SER A 252 18.88 18.63 6.34
CA SER A 252 19.92 17.88 5.61
C SER A 252 19.28 17.01 4.54
N LEU A 253 19.84 17.05 3.34
CA LEU A 253 19.55 16.10 2.27
C LEU A 253 20.64 15.03 2.27
N THR A 254 20.26 13.78 2.47
CA THR A 254 21.16 12.61 2.39
C THR A 254 20.70 11.67 1.29
#